data_b44723fe181a194fba5a6f09704679b3
#
_entry.id   b44723fe181a194fba5a6f09704679b3
#
_cell.length_a   1.000
_cell.length_b   1.000
_cell.length_c   1.000
_cell.angle_alpha   90.00
_cell.angle_beta   90.00
_cell.angle_gamma   90.00
#
_symmetry.space_group_name_H-M   'P 1'
#
loop_
_entity.id
_entity.type
_entity.pdbx_description
1 polymer ?
#
loop_
_entity_poly.entity_id
_entity_poly.type
_entity_poly.pdbx_seq_one_letter_code
_entity_poly.pdbx_strand_id
1 'polypeptide(L)'
;QRQMCIRDSRKAIQVVPLVGPSSILLALIASGCNGQHFSFNGYLPVKSPERNKALKNFERQSQAENRTQIFIETPYRNLKLFEEMLQVLHPQTLLSIACDITTENEYIRTMSIQDWKKQKPDINKRPAIFLIYASAGIKTR
;
A
#
# COMPACT_ATOMS: atom_id res chain seq x y z
N GLN A 1 -17.95 -2.16 12.34
CA GLN A 1 -18.25 -0.78 11.91
C GLN A 1 -19.18 -0.73 10.70
N ARG A 2 -18.88 -1.40 9.58
CA ARG A 2 -19.72 -1.36 8.37
C ARG A 2 -21.17 -1.78 8.63
N GLN A 3 -21.40 -2.83 9.42
CA GLN A 3 -22.74 -3.31 9.73
C GLN A 3 -23.51 -2.34 10.64
N MET A 4 -22.83 -1.65 11.55
CA MET A 4 -23.45 -0.63 12.40
C MET A 4 -23.97 0.55 11.57
N CYS A 5 -23.15 1.15 10.72
CA CYS A 5 -23.57 2.28 9.88
C CYS A 5 -24.74 1.92 8.93
N ILE A 6 -24.76 0.69 8.36
CA ILE A 6 -25.87 0.23 7.52
C ILE A 6 -27.16 0.09 8.35
N ARG A 7 -27.05 -0.46 9.57
CA ARG A 7 -28.19 -0.63 10.47
C ARG A 7 -28.76 0.73 10.90
N ASP A 8 -27.88 1.69 11.21
CA ASP A 8 -28.26 3.03 11.63
C ASP A 8 -28.97 3.78 10.50
N SER A 9 -28.45 3.70 9.28
CA SER A 9 -29.12 4.28 8.09
C SER A 9 -30.51 3.70 7.84
N ARG A 10 -30.71 2.38 8.05
CA ARG A 10 -32.03 1.74 7.93
C ARG A 10 -33.02 2.19 8.99
N LYS A 11 -32.53 2.69 10.12
CA LYS A 11 -33.34 3.23 11.22
C LYS A 11 -33.52 4.75 11.16
N ALA A 12 -33.13 5.40 10.05
CA ALA A 12 -33.10 6.83 9.87
C ALA A 12 -32.28 7.59 10.95
N ILE A 13 -31.28 6.93 11.54
CA ILE A 13 -30.34 7.57 12.46
C ILE A 13 -29.29 8.29 11.61
N GLN A 14 -29.11 9.58 11.88
CA GLN A 14 -28.10 10.37 11.18
C GLN A 14 -26.69 9.90 11.55
N VAL A 15 -25.92 9.50 10.55
CA VAL A 15 -24.48 9.18 10.70
C VAL A 15 -23.67 10.40 10.32
N VAL A 16 -22.94 10.97 11.29
CA VAL A 16 -22.11 12.16 11.09
C VAL A 16 -20.64 11.75 11.11
N PRO A 17 -19.92 11.82 9.98
CA PRO A 17 -18.48 11.59 9.95
C PRO A 17 -17.75 12.77 10.60
N LEU A 18 -16.77 12.48 11.43
CA LEU A 18 -15.90 13.50 12.01
C LEU A 18 -14.56 13.53 11.26
N VAL A 19 -13.98 14.72 11.15
CA VAL A 19 -12.64 14.89 10.59
C VAL A 19 -11.61 14.24 11.49
N GLY A 20 -10.62 13.57 10.88
CA GLY A 20 -9.54 12.93 11.60
C GLY A 20 -8.45 12.43 10.65
N PRO A 21 -7.25 12.15 11.16
CA PRO A 21 -6.15 11.64 10.34
C PRO A 21 -6.45 10.22 9.87
N SER A 22 -6.04 9.92 8.63
CA SER A 22 -6.02 8.59 8.05
C SER A 22 -4.61 8.27 7.60
N SER A 23 -3.99 7.25 8.18
CA SER A 23 -2.64 6.82 7.78
C SER A 23 -2.58 6.42 6.31
N ILE A 24 -3.66 5.86 5.75
CA ILE A 24 -3.74 5.48 4.33
C ILE A 24 -3.63 6.72 3.43
N LEU A 25 -4.40 7.76 3.72
CA LEU A 25 -4.38 9.00 2.95
C LEU A 25 -3.07 9.76 3.14
N LEU A 26 -2.53 9.81 4.36
CA LEU A 26 -1.25 10.44 4.63
C LEU A 26 -0.11 9.73 3.88
N ALA A 27 -0.09 8.40 3.88
CA ALA A 27 0.87 7.61 3.10
C ALA A 27 0.74 7.89 1.59
N LEU A 28 -0.48 7.94 1.06
CA LEU A 28 -0.74 8.24 -0.35
C LEU A 28 -0.23 9.63 -0.73
N ILE A 29 -0.56 10.66 0.05
CA ILE A 29 -0.11 12.03 -0.19
C ILE A 29 1.41 12.12 -0.18
N ALA A 30 2.06 11.50 0.80
CA ALA A 30 3.52 11.52 0.95
C ALA A 30 4.26 10.66 -0.07
N SER A 31 3.59 9.70 -0.72
CA SER A 31 4.23 8.78 -1.68
C SER A 31 4.61 9.41 -3.01
N GLY A 32 3.93 10.50 -3.42
CA GLY A 32 4.05 11.08 -4.75
C GLY A 32 3.43 10.24 -5.87
N CYS A 33 2.72 9.15 -5.53
CA CYS A 33 1.99 8.33 -6.48
C CYS A 33 0.66 8.99 -6.90
N ASN A 34 -0.06 8.37 -7.84
CA ASN A 34 -1.35 8.91 -8.30
C ASN A 34 -2.39 8.91 -7.17
N GLY A 35 -2.73 10.10 -6.67
CA GLY A 35 -3.74 10.31 -5.63
C GLY A 35 -5.17 10.48 -6.14
N GLN A 36 -5.38 10.59 -7.46
CA GLN A 36 -6.71 10.71 -8.07
C GLN A 36 -7.35 9.35 -8.34
N HIS A 37 -6.52 8.33 -8.55
CA HIS A 37 -6.99 6.96 -8.77
C HIS A 37 -6.15 5.98 -7.95
N PHE A 38 -6.74 5.46 -6.88
CA PHE A 38 -6.08 4.52 -5.96
C PHE A 38 -7.05 3.48 -5.40
N SER A 39 -6.51 2.38 -4.94
CA SER A 39 -7.26 1.34 -4.24
C SER A 39 -6.56 0.95 -2.95
N PHE A 40 -7.30 0.93 -1.85
CA PHE A 40 -6.86 0.31 -0.62
C PHE A 40 -7.32 -1.15 -0.61
N ASN A 41 -6.36 -2.07 -0.69
CA ASN A 41 -6.61 -3.51 -0.83
C ASN A 41 -6.49 -4.28 0.49
N GLY A 42 -6.15 -3.58 1.59
CA GLY A 42 -5.97 -4.21 2.91
C GLY A 42 -4.78 -5.17 2.94
N TYR A 43 -4.99 -6.36 3.49
CA TYR A 43 -3.96 -7.40 3.60
C TYR A 43 -3.84 -8.23 2.33
N LEU A 44 -2.60 -8.52 1.95
CA LEU A 44 -2.29 -9.51 0.92
C LEU A 44 -2.43 -10.94 1.46
N PRO A 45 -2.60 -11.95 0.60
CA PRO A 45 -2.63 -13.35 1.03
C PRO A 45 -1.40 -13.73 1.86
N VAL A 46 -1.60 -14.55 2.89
CA VAL A 46 -0.51 -14.96 3.81
C VAL A 46 0.47 -15.91 3.14
N LYS A 47 -0.02 -16.80 2.28
CA LYS A 47 0.80 -17.80 1.58
C LYS A 47 1.56 -17.15 0.42
N SER A 48 2.88 -17.35 0.37
CA SER A 48 3.77 -16.73 -0.63
C SER A 48 3.34 -16.95 -2.08
N PRO A 49 2.96 -18.15 -2.55
CA PRO A 49 2.56 -18.33 -3.95
C PRO A 49 1.32 -17.50 -4.33
N GLU A 50 0.33 -17.46 -3.43
CA GLU A 50 -0.91 -16.69 -3.62
C GLU A 50 -0.62 -15.19 -3.57
N ARG A 51 0.24 -14.75 -2.62
CA ARG A 51 0.66 -13.36 -2.46
C ARG A 51 1.44 -12.87 -3.68
N ASN A 52 2.36 -13.66 -4.21
CA ASN A 52 3.13 -13.32 -5.39
C ASN A 52 2.23 -13.18 -6.64
N LYS A 53 1.22 -14.05 -6.77
CA LYS A 53 0.22 -13.94 -7.83
C LYS A 53 -0.61 -12.66 -7.68
N ALA A 54 -1.02 -12.33 -6.45
CA ALA A 54 -1.77 -11.12 -6.15
C ALA A 54 -0.94 -9.86 -6.46
N LEU A 55 0.33 -9.80 -6.05
CA LEU A 55 1.24 -8.68 -6.33
C LEU A 55 1.39 -8.43 -7.83
N LYS A 56 1.63 -9.48 -8.64
CA LYS A 56 1.69 -9.35 -10.11
C LYS A 56 0.39 -8.85 -10.71
N ASN A 57 -0.75 -9.30 -10.18
CA ASN A 57 -2.05 -8.84 -10.66
C ASN A 57 -2.29 -7.37 -10.34
N PHE A 58 -1.98 -6.93 -9.11
CA PHE A 58 -2.10 -5.54 -8.70
C PHE A 58 -1.14 -4.61 -9.46
N GLU A 59 0.07 -5.08 -9.76
CA GLU A 59 1.01 -4.33 -10.59
C GLU A 59 0.46 -4.12 -12.00
N ARG A 60 -0.10 -5.16 -12.64
CA ARG A 60 -0.74 -5.05 -13.96
C ARG A 60 -1.93 -4.10 -13.95
N GLN A 61 -2.77 -4.17 -12.91
CA GLN A 61 -3.89 -3.23 -12.74
C GLN A 61 -3.39 -1.80 -12.53
N SER A 62 -2.34 -1.61 -11.74
CA SER A 62 -1.71 -0.31 -11.54
C SER A 62 -1.30 0.30 -12.88
N GLN A 63 -0.63 -0.48 -13.71
CA GLN A 63 -0.16 -0.05 -15.02
C GLN A 63 -1.32 0.24 -15.99
N ALA A 64 -2.28 -0.67 -16.08
CA ALA A 64 -3.39 -0.58 -17.05
C ALA A 64 -4.33 0.59 -16.75
N GLU A 65 -4.54 0.88 -15.46
CA GLU A 65 -5.55 1.82 -14.98
C GLU A 65 -4.93 3.11 -14.42
N ASN A 66 -3.60 3.25 -14.47
CA ASN A 66 -2.88 4.37 -13.84
C ASN A 66 -3.26 4.54 -12.36
N ARG A 67 -3.31 3.43 -11.62
CA ARG A 67 -3.86 3.34 -10.28
C ARG A 67 -2.81 3.01 -9.23
N THR A 68 -2.79 3.75 -8.14
CA THR A 68 -1.98 3.40 -6.97
C THR A 68 -2.64 2.28 -6.18
N GLN A 69 -1.90 1.21 -5.87
CA GLN A 69 -2.36 0.10 -5.05
C GLN A 69 -1.77 0.22 -3.65
N ILE A 70 -2.60 0.20 -2.62
CA ILE A 70 -2.21 0.41 -1.23
C ILE A 70 -2.49 -0.85 -0.42
N PHE A 71 -1.50 -1.28 0.37
CA PHE A 71 -1.56 -2.48 1.20
C PHE A 71 -1.13 -2.19 2.63
N ILE A 72 -1.61 -3.00 3.54
CA ILE A 72 -1.10 -3.08 4.92
C ILE A 72 -0.59 -4.49 5.18
N GLU A 73 0.32 -4.61 6.12
CA GLU A 73 0.77 -5.90 6.63
C GLU A 73 0.93 -5.84 8.16
N THR A 74 0.95 -7.00 8.79
CA THR A 74 1.30 -7.07 10.20
C THR A 74 2.77 -6.74 10.41
N PRO A 75 3.14 -5.98 11.44
CA PRO A 75 4.51 -5.51 11.65
C PRO A 75 5.59 -6.60 11.57
N TYR A 76 5.27 -7.81 12.05
CA TYR A 76 6.18 -8.96 12.03
C TYR A 76 6.46 -9.54 10.63
N ARG A 77 5.61 -9.24 9.64
CA ARG A 77 5.74 -9.74 8.26
C ARG A 77 6.21 -8.69 7.26
N ASN A 78 6.41 -7.44 7.70
CA ASN A 78 6.81 -6.34 6.82
C ASN A 78 8.06 -6.66 6.00
N LEU A 79 9.11 -7.15 6.64
CA LEU A 79 10.36 -7.49 5.92
C LEU A 79 10.16 -8.59 4.90
N LYS A 80 9.38 -9.60 5.23
CA LYS A 80 9.08 -10.69 4.30
C LYS A 80 8.29 -10.20 3.10
N LEU A 81 7.28 -9.34 3.33
CA LEU A 81 6.51 -8.72 2.25
C LEU A 81 7.41 -7.85 1.37
N PHE A 82 8.27 -7.03 1.97
CA PHE A 82 9.22 -6.20 1.24
C PHE A 82 10.15 -7.05 0.35
N GLU A 83 10.76 -8.10 0.89
CA GLU A 83 11.64 -9.00 0.14
C GLU A 83 10.91 -9.68 -1.04
N GLU A 84 9.67 -10.11 -0.84
CA GLU A 84 8.84 -10.68 -1.90
C GLU A 84 8.47 -9.64 -2.97
N MET A 85 8.16 -8.40 -2.59
CA MET A 85 7.94 -7.31 -3.55
C MET A 85 9.17 -7.07 -4.44
N LEU A 86 10.39 -7.09 -3.86
CA LEU A 86 11.62 -6.93 -4.63
C LEU A 86 11.87 -8.07 -5.64
N GLN A 87 11.37 -9.27 -5.36
CA GLN A 87 11.53 -10.43 -6.25
C GLN A 87 10.48 -10.47 -7.35
N VAL A 88 9.26 -10.02 -7.05
CA VAL A 88 8.08 -10.26 -7.88
C VAL A 88 7.77 -9.09 -8.80
N LEU A 89 7.96 -7.86 -8.33
CA LEU A 89 7.58 -6.65 -9.05
C LEU A 89 8.65 -6.23 -10.08
N HIS A 90 8.20 -5.50 -11.10
CA HIS A 90 9.08 -5.00 -12.14
C HIS A 90 10.10 -3.99 -11.58
N PRO A 91 11.36 -3.99 -12.05
CA PRO A 91 12.42 -3.11 -11.54
C PRO A 91 12.07 -1.61 -11.51
N GLN A 92 11.27 -1.14 -12.45
CA GLN A 92 10.87 0.27 -12.57
C GLN A 92 9.58 0.60 -11.81
N THR A 93 8.86 -0.39 -11.27
CA THR A 93 7.68 -0.14 -10.44
C THR A 93 8.11 0.64 -9.19
N LEU A 94 7.38 1.72 -8.90
CA LEU A 94 7.60 2.48 -7.68
C LEU A 94 6.99 1.73 -6.48
N LEU A 95 7.78 1.62 -5.41
CA LEU A 95 7.35 1.15 -4.11
C LEU A 95 7.55 2.27 -3.10
N SER A 96 6.48 2.69 -2.48
CA SER A 96 6.50 3.60 -1.34
C SER A 96 6.26 2.82 -0.06
N ILE A 97 7.04 3.12 0.96
CA ILE A 97 6.89 2.58 2.31
C ILE A 97 6.73 3.75 3.26
N ALA A 98 5.62 3.75 3.99
CA ALA A 98 5.32 4.77 5.00
C ALA A 98 5.15 4.07 6.36
N CYS A 99 6.03 4.36 7.28
CA CYS A 99 6.17 3.68 8.55
C CYS A 99 6.09 4.69 9.70
N ASP A 100 5.39 4.34 10.78
CA ASP A 100 5.19 5.17 11.99
C ASP A 100 4.77 6.61 11.67
N ILE A 101 3.85 6.77 10.71
CA ILE A 101 3.39 8.08 10.22
C ILE A 101 2.93 8.97 11.37
N THR A 102 3.33 10.23 11.34
CA THR A 102 3.05 11.28 12.34
C THR A 102 3.71 11.08 13.71
N THR A 103 4.66 10.18 13.82
CA THR A 103 5.48 10.02 15.03
C THR A 103 6.89 10.59 14.83
N GLU A 104 7.65 10.71 15.90
CA GLU A 104 9.07 11.13 15.85
C GLU A 104 9.94 10.13 15.05
N ASN A 105 9.51 8.88 14.94
CA ASN A 105 10.20 7.83 14.19
C ASN A 105 9.66 7.64 12.77
N GLU A 106 8.91 8.62 12.26
CA GLU A 106 8.34 8.56 10.91
C GLU A 106 9.41 8.25 9.86
N TYR A 107 9.10 7.29 9.01
CA TYR A 107 9.92 6.95 7.86
C TYR A 107 9.05 6.81 6.63
N ILE A 108 9.21 7.70 5.66
CA ILE A 108 8.48 7.65 4.39
C ILE A 108 9.49 7.73 3.25
N ARG A 109 9.46 6.74 2.35
CA ARG A 109 10.35 6.71 1.20
C ARG A 109 9.72 6.04 0.00
N THR A 110 9.86 6.67 -1.17
CA THR A 110 9.41 6.15 -2.46
C THR A 110 10.60 5.98 -3.38
N MET A 111 10.78 4.79 -3.92
CA MET A 111 11.84 4.48 -4.88
C MET A 111 11.38 3.39 -5.84
N SER A 112 12.12 3.22 -6.96
CA SER A 112 11.93 2.07 -7.82
C SER A 112 12.34 0.77 -7.12
N ILE A 113 11.77 -0.35 -7.53
CA ILE A 113 12.16 -1.68 -7.04
C ILE A 113 13.68 -1.92 -7.21
N GLN A 114 14.26 -1.49 -8.34
CA GLN A 114 15.70 -1.65 -8.55
C GLN A 114 16.56 -0.86 -7.56
N ASP A 115 16.11 0.31 -7.13
CA ASP A 115 16.83 1.11 -6.15
C ASP A 115 16.63 0.59 -4.72
N TRP A 116 15.44 0.05 -4.42
CA TRP A 116 15.19 -0.64 -3.17
C TRP A 116 16.08 -1.88 -2.97
N LYS A 117 16.54 -2.54 -4.05
CA LYS A 117 17.49 -3.66 -3.96
C LYS A 117 18.85 -3.27 -3.40
N LYS A 118 19.20 -1.98 -3.42
CA LYS A 118 20.49 -1.47 -2.93
C LYS A 118 20.48 -1.11 -1.44
N GLN A 119 19.31 -1.09 -0.81
CA GLN A 119 19.19 -0.71 0.59
C GLN A 119 18.00 -1.41 1.27
N LYS A 120 18.14 -1.66 2.56
CA LYS A 120 17.10 -2.30 3.37
C LYS A 120 16.46 -1.26 4.29
N PRO A 121 15.12 -1.10 4.27
CA PRO A 121 14.42 -0.19 5.18
C PRO A 121 14.36 -0.77 6.60
N ASP A 122 14.42 0.11 7.60
CA ASP A 122 14.13 -0.27 8.99
C ASP A 122 12.62 -0.25 9.25
N ILE A 123 11.96 -1.36 8.94
CA ILE A 123 10.50 -1.52 9.08
C ILE A 123 10.12 -2.75 9.91
N ASN A 124 11.12 -3.38 10.54
CA ASN A 124 10.87 -4.59 11.32
C ASN A 124 10.05 -4.28 12.57
N LYS A 125 8.93 -4.97 12.74
CA LYS A 125 8.00 -4.80 13.86
C LYS A 125 7.40 -3.39 14.00
N ARG A 126 7.40 -2.60 12.95
CA ARG A 126 6.86 -1.24 12.92
C ARG A 126 5.58 -1.18 12.10
N PRO A 127 4.56 -0.38 12.48
CA PRO A 127 3.38 -0.17 11.63
C PRO A 127 3.76 0.43 10.28
N ALA A 128 3.42 -0.23 9.19
CA ALA A 128 3.81 0.22 7.86
C ALA A 128 2.67 0.10 6.84
N ILE A 129 2.65 1.03 5.90
CA ILE A 129 1.79 1.03 4.72
C ILE A 129 2.68 0.93 3.49
N PHE A 130 2.30 0.06 2.56
CA PHE A 130 3.00 -0.19 1.31
C PHE A 130 2.14 0.30 0.15
N LEU A 131 2.74 1.05 -0.77
CA LEU A 131 2.08 1.51 -1.98
C LEU A 131 2.92 1.09 -3.19
N ILE A 132 2.27 0.54 -4.20
CA ILE A 132 2.92 0.28 -5.48
C ILE A 132 2.25 1.09 -6.59
N TYR A 133 3.07 1.59 -7.51
CA TYR A 133 2.62 2.31 -8.68
C TYR A 133 3.47 1.97 -9.88
N ALA A 134 2.84 1.43 -10.92
CA ALA A 134 3.47 1.12 -12.19
C ALA A 134 2.95 2.09 -13.26
N SER A 135 3.85 2.89 -13.85
CA SER A 135 3.48 3.83 -14.90
C SER A 135 3.25 3.14 -16.25
N ALA A 136 2.47 3.77 -17.14
CA ALA A 136 2.08 3.21 -18.44
C ALA A 136 3.26 2.90 -19.41
N GLY A 137 4.47 3.37 -19.12
CA GLY A 137 5.67 3.08 -19.94
C GLY A 137 6.42 1.80 -19.56
N ILE A 138 6.03 1.11 -18.49
CA ILE A 138 6.71 -0.09 -18.01
C ILE A 138 6.20 -1.30 -18.80
N LYS A 139 7.06 -1.97 -19.58
CA LYS A 139 6.71 -3.28 -20.17
C LYS A 139 6.82 -4.34 -19.07
N THR A 140 5.69 -4.73 -18.49
CA THR A 140 5.63 -5.89 -17.57
C THR A 140 5.87 -7.17 -18.36
N ARG A 141 6.84 -7.98 -17.92
CA ARG A 141 7.13 -9.31 -18.48
C ARG A 141 6.13 -10.34 -18.00
#